data_b5f54d08ea0352d4be29be2efd7981c9
#
_entry.id   b5f54d08ea0352d4be29be2efd7981c9
#
_cell.length_a   1.000
_cell.length_b   1.000
_cell.length_c   1.000
_cell.angle_alpha   90.00
_cell.angle_beta   90.00
_cell.angle_gamma   90.00
#
_symmetry.space_group_name_H-M   'P 1'
#
loop_
_entity.id
_entity.type
_entity.pdbx_description
1 polymer ?
#
loop_
_entity_poly.entity_id
_entity_poly.type
_entity_poly.pdbx_seq_one_letter_code
_entity_poly.pdbx_strand_id
1 'polypeptide(L)'
;MGIFKAYDIRGIYGQDLTEADFYKIARAYAQFAGVQGGRVVVARDCRKSSDSLFESFAKGLVDEGVTVLDIGLGSTPMSYFANGSLKADGSVMITASHNTKEWNGCKLCKANAVPISGATGIKDIEKLVAGMTGSEPPNGQGRIEKVDVSAAYGEHVRKFAHLARPVHVAMDFANGMGIAESVAFKGQDLLTHDDLYGEYDGDFPNHDANPLHVETLKDLQALIRANPGKYAFGVAYDGDADRAGFVDEKGDVIPMDFTTALIAQDLLKSNPGAVCFYDLRSTKMAEETIAASGGRPMMSRVGHSFIKEQMRQNDAIFAGELSGHYYFKANFTAESSSMATYALANIVSASDKPLSELVEPLKKYSQSGEINTKTVTPPAEILAKIKALYADKARVFELDGVSVDAWESEGYWANVRMSNTEPLVRLNLEGKTKEIMEAKRDEFLAIIRA
;
A
#
# COMPACT_ATOMS: atom_id res chain seq x y z
N MET A 1 -14.17 -8.87 16.95
CA MET A 1 -12.85 -9.08 16.33
C MET A 1 -11.85 -8.25 17.11
N GLY A 2 -10.75 -8.85 17.58
CA GLY A 2 -9.73 -8.10 18.33
C GLY A 2 -9.00 -7.06 17.47
N ILE A 3 -8.15 -6.27 18.10
CA ILE A 3 -7.32 -5.24 17.44
C ILE A 3 -6.19 -5.84 16.57
N PHE A 4 -5.78 -7.08 16.83
CA PHE A 4 -4.71 -7.77 16.09
C PHE A 4 -5.26 -8.32 14.77
N LYS A 5 -4.96 -7.62 13.66
CA LYS A 5 -5.48 -7.94 12.31
C LYS A 5 -4.50 -8.80 11.50
N ALA A 6 -4.84 -9.05 10.24
CA ALA A 6 -4.00 -9.87 9.36
C ALA A 6 -2.66 -9.20 8.99
N TYR A 7 -2.59 -7.88 8.99
CA TYR A 7 -1.41 -7.15 8.50
C TYR A 7 -0.83 -6.15 9.49
N ASP A 8 -1.62 -5.71 10.47
CA ASP A 8 -1.27 -4.67 11.45
C ASP A 8 -2.11 -4.81 12.72
N ILE A 9 -1.92 -3.89 13.65
CA ILE A 9 -2.75 -3.73 14.83
C ILE A 9 -3.60 -2.48 14.64
N ARG A 10 -4.93 -2.59 14.79
CA ARG A 10 -5.85 -1.50 14.46
C ARG A 10 -7.15 -1.59 15.23
N GLY A 11 -7.61 -0.47 15.80
CA GLY A 11 -8.87 -0.37 16.56
C GLY A 11 -9.37 1.07 16.69
N ILE A 12 -10.59 1.24 17.20
CA ILE A 12 -11.16 2.55 17.54
C ILE A 12 -10.50 3.03 18.84
N TYR A 13 -9.84 4.19 18.79
CA TYR A 13 -9.17 4.78 19.95
C TYR A 13 -10.16 5.08 21.08
N GLY A 14 -9.76 4.73 22.31
CA GLY A 14 -10.58 4.91 23.51
C GLY A 14 -11.69 3.87 23.67
N GLN A 15 -11.95 3.03 22.66
CA GLN A 15 -12.94 1.95 22.72
C GLN A 15 -12.28 0.57 22.61
N ASP A 16 -11.54 0.32 21.54
CA ASP A 16 -10.88 -0.97 21.26
C ASP A 16 -9.40 -0.94 21.64
N LEU A 17 -8.80 0.25 21.62
CA LEU A 17 -7.36 0.50 21.70
C LEU A 17 -7.08 1.69 22.60
N THR A 18 -6.18 1.51 23.56
CA THR A 18 -5.80 2.53 24.56
C THR A 18 -4.28 2.64 24.69
N GLU A 19 -3.81 3.66 25.43
CA GLU A 19 -2.41 3.83 25.81
C GLU A 19 -1.87 2.61 26.58
N ALA A 20 -2.70 2.01 27.44
CA ALA A 20 -2.32 0.82 28.20
C ALA A 20 -2.09 -0.38 27.28
N ASP A 21 -2.87 -0.51 26.21
CA ASP A 21 -2.66 -1.54 25.20
C ASP A 21 -1.36 -1.30 24.43
N PHE A 22 -1.11 -0.04 24.03
CA PHE A 22 0.11 0.33 23.31
C PHE A 22 1.37 0.09 24.11
N TYR A 23 1.34 0.36 25.43
CA TYR A 23 2.44 0.01 26.32
C TYR A 23 2.75 -1.49 26.32
N LYS A 24 1.71 -2.34 26.45
CA LYS A 24 1.86 -3.80 26.40
C LYS A 24 2.34 -4.29 25.04
N ILE A 25 1.75 -3.74 23.95
CA ILE A 25 2.12 -4.08 22.57
C ILE A 25 3.61 -3.77 22.34
N ALA A 26 4.10 -2.64 22.82
CA ALA A 26 5.51 -2.24 22.68
C ALA A 26 6.45 -3.24 23.37
N ARG A 27 6.13 -3.65 24.59
CA ARG A 27 6.90 -4.65 25.33
C ARG A 27 6.87 -6.01 24.64
N ALA A 28 5.68 -6.46 24.24
CA ALA A 28 5.51 -7.71 23.51
C ALA A 28 6.24 -7.70 22.16
N TYR A 29 6.21 -6.58 21.44
CA TYR A 29 6.97 -6.42 20.19
C TYR A 29 8.48 -6.50 20.46
N ALA A 30 9.00 -5.81 21.48
CA ALA A 30 10.42 -5.86 21.78
C ALA A 30 10.91 -7.29 22.10
N GLN A 31 10.11 -8.04 22.85
CA GLN A 31 10.40 -9.44 23.19
C GLN A 31 10.30 -10.35 21.96
N PHE A 32 9.22 -10.23 21.17
CA PHE A 32 8.99 -11.03 19.98
C PHE A 32 10.05 -10.80 18.90
N ALA A 33 10.36 -9.53 18.64
CA ALA A 33 11.33 -9.15 17.60
C ALA A 33 12.79 -9.32 18.07
N GLY A 34 13.03 -9.54 19.37
CA GLY A 34 14.38 -9.69 19.94
C GLY A 34 15.20 -8.41 19.89
N VAL A 35 14.55 -7.26 20.07
CA VAL A 35 15.19 -5.94 19.93
C VAL A 35 15.58 -5.31 21.28
N GLN A 36 15.53 -6.06 22.38
CA GLN A 36 15.99 -5.58 23.69
C GLN A 36 17.48 -5.17 23.61
N GLY A 37 17.79 -3.98 24.14
CA GLY A 37 19.11 -3.39 24.04
C GLY A 37 19.47 -2.81 22.67
N GLY A 38 18.61 -3.00 21.67
CA GLY A 38 18.77 -2.52 20.32
C GLY A 38 18.14 -1.13 20.07
N ARG A 39 17.98 -0.79 18.81
CA ARG A 39 17.48 0.50 18.31
C ARG A 39 16.22 0.29 17.48
N VAL A 40 15.13 0.99 17.82
CA VAL A 40 13.86 0.91 17.09
C VAL A 40 13.42 2.29 16.65
N VAL A 41 13.17 2.46 15.36
CA VAL A 41 12.56 3.68 14.79
C VAL A 41 11.08 3.70 15.16
N VAL A 42 10.61 4.84 15.68
CA VAL A 42 9.17 5.07 15.87
C VAL A 42 8.77 6.35 15.18
N ALA A 43 7.80 6.25 14.31
CA ALA A 43 7.12 7.35 13.64
C ALA A 43 5.63 7.36 13.99
N ARG A 44 4.98 8.49 13.79
CA ARG A 44 3.54 8.62 13.96
C ARG A 44 2.92 9.51 12.91
N ASP A 45 1.64 9.26 12.62
CA ASP A 45 0.83 10.12 11.76
C ASP A 45 0.25 11.33 12.53
N CYS A 46 -0.48 12.19 11.83
CA CYS A 46 -1.05 13.43 12.39
C CYS A 46 -2.36 13.23 13.18
N ARG A 47 -2.85 12.00 13.39
CA ARG A 47 -4.06 11.75 14.17
C ARG A 47 -3.91 12.27 15.60
N LYS A 48 -5.00 12.82 16.16
CA LYS A 48 -5.00 13.42 17.51
C LYS A 48 -4.58 12.47 18.62
N SER A 49 -4.79 11.17 18.43
CA SER A 49 -4.39 10.13 19.39
C SER A 49 -2.95 9.64 19.21
N SER A 50 -2.27 10.01 18.10
CA SER A 50 -0.97 9.43 17.79
C SER A 50 0.13 9.84 18.75
N ASP A 51 0.10 11.07 19.30
CA ASP A 51 1.10 11.52 20.26
C ASP A 51 0.98 10.75 21.60
N SER A 52 -0.21 10.60 22.19
CA SER A 52 -0.39 9.86 23.44
C SER A 52 -0.06 8.37 23.30
N LEU A 53 -0.42 7.79 22.16
CA LEU A 53 -0.07 6.41 21.83
C LEU A 53 1.44 6.24 21.64
N PHE A 54 2.12 7.23 21.01
CA PHE A 54 3.57 7.24 20.89
C PHE A 54 4.26 7.26 22.28
N GLU A 55 3.82 8.14 23.18
CA GLU A 55 4.42 8.23 24.53
C GLU A 55 4.33 6.89 25.25
N SER A 56 3.18 6.22 25.19
CA SER A 56 2.96 4.93 25.83
C SER A 56 3.76 3.81 25.16
N PHE A 57 3.82 3.79 23.83
CA PHE A 57 4.60 2.81 23.08
C PHE A 57 6.10 2.98 23.33
N ALA A 58 6.60 4.22 23.27
CA ALA A 58 8.00 4.53 23.53
C ALA A 58 8.40 4.15 24.96
N LYS A 59 7.53 4.41 25.96
CA LYS A 59 7.75 3.96 27.33
C LYS A 59 7.87 2.45 27.42
N GLY A 60 7.00 1.69 26.77
CA GLY A 60 7.07 0.23 26.74
C GLY A 60 8.37 -0.30 26.15
N LEU A 61 8.87 0.32 25.07
CA LEU A 61 10.17 0.00 24.47
C LEU A 61 11.34 0.33 25.42
N VAL A 62 11.31 1.51 26.04
CA VAL A 62 12.33 1.96 27.00
C VAL A 62 12.42 0.99 28.19
N ASP A 63 11.27 0.53 28.71
CA ASP A 63 11.20 -0.44 29.80
C ASP A 63 11.74 -1.84 29.41
N GLU A 64 11.84 -2.15 28.11
CA GLU A 64 12.52 -3.34 27.56
C GLU A 64 14.00 -3.07 27.18
N GLY A 65 14.56 -1.91 27.54
CA GLY A 65 15.96 -1.55 27.30
C GLY A 65 16.25 -1.06 25.88
N VAL A 66 15.22 -0.75 25.07
CA VAL A 66 15.37 -0.33 23.67
C VAL A 66 15.72 1.17 23.60
N THR A 67 16.62 1.53 22.71
CA THR A 67 16.80 2.93 22.29
C THR A 67 15.78 3.25 21.21
N VAL A 68 14.82 4.10 21.54
CA VAL A 68 13.79 4.59 20.62
C VAL A 68 14.36 5.72 19.77
N LEU A 69 14.38 5.56 18.46
CA LEU A 69 14.72 6.60 17.50
C LEU A 69 13.41 7.29 17.08
N ASP A 70 13.04 8.36 17.78
CA ASP A 70 11.84 9.15 17.49
C ASP A 70 12.08 10.04 16.27
N ILE A 71 11.46 9.70 15.13
CA ILE A 71 11.52 10.52 13.93
C ILE A 71 10.35 11.51 13.81
N GLY A 72 9.49 11.58 14.83
CA GLY A 72 8.38 12.53 14.91
C GLY A 72 7.22 12.20 13.98
N LEU A 73 6.57 13.25 13.47
CA LEU A 73 5.57 13.12 12.41
C LEU A 73 6.26 12.68 11.12
N GLY A 74 5.87 11.53 10.60
CA GLY A 74 6.45 10.96 9.39
C GLY A 74 5.46 10.06 8.67
N SER A 75 5.69 9.86 7.38
CA SER A 75 4.94 8.90 6.58
C SER A 75 5.38 7.46 6.85
N THR A 76 4.54 6.51 6.49
CA THR A 76 4.92 5.09 6.51
C THR A 76 6.17 4.81 5.63
N PRO A 77 6.31 5.33 4.39
CA PRO A 77 7.55 5.24 3.62
C PRO A 77 8.79 5.81 4.32
N MET A 78 8.66 6.96 5.01
CA MET A 78 9.76 7.53 5.80
C MET A 78 10.19 6.60 6.94
N SER A 79 9.25 5.93 7.60
CA SER A 79 9.58 4.99 8.68
C SER A 79 10.36 3.76 8.16
N TYR A 80 10.03 3.27 6.97
CA TYR A 80 10.76 2.19 6.32
C TYR A 80 12.16 2.62 5.89
N PHE A 81 12.27 3.81 5.29
CA PHE A 81 13.57 4.40 4.97
C PHE A 81 14.44 4.56 6.22
N ALA A 82 13.89 5.12 7.30
CA ALA A 82 14.61 5.31 8.55
C ALA A 82 15.10 3.99 9.15
N ASN A 83 14.26 2.94 9.13
CA ASN A 83 14.65 1.60 9.56
C ASN A 83 15.91 1.11 8.82
N GLY A 84 15.88 1.15 7.50
CA GLY A 84 16.98 0.65 6.67
C GLY A 84 18.23 1.55 6.72
N SER A 85 18.06 2.86 6.58
CA SER A 85 19.18 3.81 6.50
C SER A 85 19.92 3.99 7.81
N LEU A 86 19.20 3.99 8.94
CA LEU A 86 19.79 4.05 10.28
C LEU A 86 20.26 2.67 10.79
N LYS A 87 20.03 1.60 10.02
CA LYS A 87 20.30 0.21 10.39
C LYS A 87 19.70 -0.13 11.76
N ALA A 88 18.44 0.25 11.95
CA ALA A 88 17.70 -0.05 13.17
C ALA A 88 17.27 -1.53 13.19
N ASP A 89 17.13 -2.08 14.39
CA ASP A 89 16.73 -3.48 14.60
C ASP A 89 15.24 -3.70 14.34
N GLY A 90 14.47 -2.61 14.26
CA GLY A 90 13.06 -2.62 13.89
C GLY A 90 12.51 -1.22 13.67
N SER A 91 11.24 -1.16 13.25
CA SER A 91 10.50 0.10 13.17
C SER A 91 9.02 -0.08 13.46
N VAL A 92 8.43 1.00 13.94
CA VAL A 92 6.99 1.10 14.24
C VAL A 92 6.46 2.39 13.63
N MET A 93 5.35 2.26 12.89
CA MET A 93 4.57 3.39 12.43
C MET A 93 3.22 3.39 13.16
N ILE A 94 2.97 4.41 13.97
CA ILE A 94 1.70 4.62 14.67
C ILE A 94 0.74 5.31 13.71
N THR A 95 -0.26 4.57 13.25
CA THR A 95 -1.21 5.00 12.23
C THR A 95 -2.37 4.03 12.11
N ALA A 96 -3.49 4.50 11.54
CA ALA A 96 -4.56 3.65 11.01
C ALA A 96 -4.71 3.77 9.49
N SER A 97 -3.65 4.25 8.78
CA SER A 97 -3.64 4.42 7.31
C SER A 97 -4.86 5.23 6.84
N HIS A 98 -5.67 4.68 5.97
CA HIS A 98 -6.84 5.31 5.35
C HIS A 98 -8.14 5.23 6.16
N ASN A 99 -8.12 4.67 7.38
CA ASN A 99 -9.31 4.65 8.23
C ASN A 99 -9.70 6.06 8.69
N THR A 100 -10.97 6.24 9.05
CA THR A 100 -11.50 7.49 9.61
C THR A 100 -10.79 7.90 10.90
N LYS A 101 -10.99 9.12 11.32
CA LYS A 101 -10.25 9.80 12.41
C LYS A 101 -10.30 9.09 13.77
N GLU A 102 -11.37 8.32 14.02
CA GLU A 102 -11.58 7.60 15.29
C GLU A 102 -10.64 6.39 15.45
N TRP A 103 -10.07 5.91 14.35
CA TRP A 103 -9.19 4.76 14.34
C TRP A 103 -7.74 5.15 14.61
N ASN A 104 -7.02 4.25 15.28
CA ASN A 104 -5.56 4.28 15.32
C ASN A 104 -5.00 2.85 15.39
N GLY A 105 -3.67 2.71 15.40
CA GLY A 105 -3.02 1.42 15.39
C GLY A 105 -1.53 1.52 15.18
N CYS A 106 -0.90 0.41 14.79
CA CYS A 106 0.50 0.43 14.41
C CYS A 106 0.86 -0.65 13.40
N LYS A 107 1.79 -0.30 12.50
CA LYS A 107 2.50 -1.21 11.62
C LYS A 107 3.86 -1.52 12.25
N LEU A 108 4.21 -2.80 12.33
CA LEU A 108 5.42 -3.29 13.00
C LEU A 108 6.37 -3.92 11.98
N CYS A 109 7.66 -3.60 12.07
CA CYS A 109 8.70 -4.18 11.24
C CYS A 109 9.89 -4.66 12.07
N LYS A 110 10.58 -5.70 11.58
CA LYS A 110 11.93 -6.06 11.97
C LYS A 110 12.95 -5.20 11.22
N ALA A 111 14.24 -5.45 11.40
CA ALA A 111 15.30 -4.82 10.63
C ALA A 111 15.05 -4.88 9.11
N ASN A 112 15.57 -3.90 8.36
CA ASN A 112 15.41 -3.78 6.90
C ASN A 112 13.95 -3.69 6.43
N ALA A 113 13.09 -3.05 7.23
CA ALA A 113 11.66 -2.86 6.93
C ALA A 113 10.90 -4.17 6.64
N VAL A 114 11.33 -5.29 7.24
CA VAL A 114 10.63 -6.58 7.09
C VAL A 114 9.36 -6.56 7.94
N PRO A 115 8.15 -6.61 7.33
CA PRO A 115 6.90 -6.44 8.06
C PRO A 115 6.60 -7.63 8.98
N ILE A 116 5.99 -7.34 10.13
CA ILE A 116 5.39 -8.33 11.01
C ILE A 116 3.89 -8.36 10.72
N SER A 117 3.38 -9.49 10.24
CA SER A 117 1.98 -9.71 9.90
C SER A 117 1.35 -10.78 10.79
N GLY A 118 0.07 -11.06 10.60
CA GLY A 118 -0.64 -12.17 11.26
C GLY A 118 0.04 -13.53 11.08
N ALA A 119 0.63 -13.73 9.90
CA ALA A 119 1.36 -14.97 9.57
C ALA A 119 2.80 -14.98 10.13
N THR A 120 3.39 -13.82 10.43
CA THR A 120 4.82 -13.71 10.76
C THR A 120 5.10 -13.17 12.16
N GLY A 121 4.05 -12.94 13.00
CA GLY A 121 4.29 -12.59 14.39
C GLY A 121 3.19 -11.82 15.13
N ILE A 122 2.22 -11.18 14.46
CA ILE A 122 1.16 -10.41 15.16
C ILE A 122 0.40 -11.31 16.16
N LYS A 123 0.10 -12.55 15.77
CA LYS A 123 -0.58 -13.51 16.67
C LYS A 123 0.27 -13.92 17.88
N ASP A 124 1.58 -13.92 17.73
CA ASP A 124 2.48 -14.23 18.84
C ASP A 124 2.62 -13.02 19.77
N ILE A 125 2.66 -11.82 19.21
CA ILE A 125 2.57 -10.55 19.98
C ILE A 125 1.23 -10.51 20.74
N GLU A 126 0.10 -10.87 20.13
CA GLU A 126 -1.22 -10.96 20.79
C GLU A 126 -1.18 -11.89 22.00
N LYS A 127 -0.57 -13.07 21.88
CA LYS A 127 -0.42 -14.02 23.00
C LYS A 127 0.43 -13.45 24.13
N LEU A 128 1.54 -12.76 23.78
CA LEU A 128 2.38 -12.11 24.80
C LEU A 128 1.60 -11.01 25.53
N VAL A 129 0.89 -10.14 24.79
CA VAL A 129 0.05 -9.09 25.37
C VAL A 129 -1.01 -9.64 26.31
N ALA A 130 -1.67 -10.75 25.92
CA ALA A 130 -2.69 -11.41 26.74
C ALA A 130 -2.14 -11.95 28.06
N GLY A 131 -0.84 -12.27 28.13
CA GLY A 131 -0.15 -12.70 29.36
C GLY A 131 0.32 -11.57 30.25
N MET A 132 0.25 -10.30 29.82
CA MET A 132 0.75 -9.15 30.56
C MET A 132 -0.34 -8.50 31.41
N THR A 133 -0.02 -8.15 32.65
CA THR A 133 -0.87 -7.34 33.53
C THR A 133 -0.76 -5.84 33.24
N GLY A 134 0.38 -5.41 32.68
CA GLY A 134 0.72 -4.01 32.43
C GLY A 134 1.42 -3.32 33.59
N SER A 135 1.72 -4.07 34.66
CA SER A 135 2.48 -3.61 35.85
C SER A 135 3.78 -4.41 36.05
N GLU A 136 4.21 -5.15 35.06
CA GLU A 136 5.49 -5.86 35.07
C GLU A 136 6.66 -4.86 35.25
N PRO A 137 7.67 -5.20 36.06
CA PRO A 137 8.84 -4.34 36.21
C PRO A 137 9.58 -4.16 34.89
N PRO A 138 10.28 -3.05 34.67
CA PRO A 138 11.16 -2.86 33.54
C PRO A 138 12.19 -4.00 33.41
N ASN A 139 12.42 -4.49 32.22
CA ASN A 139 13.44 -5.49 31.89
C ASN A 139 14.78 -4.86 31.53
N GLY A 140 14.83 -3.52 31.37
CA GLY A 140 16.02 -2.79 30.99
C GLY A 140 15.85 -1.29 31.16
N GLN A 141 16.87 -0.54 30.78
CA GLN A 141 16.85 0.92 30.73
C GLN A 141 17.22 1.38 29.32
N GLY A 142 16.22 1.69 28.54
CA GLY A 142 16.37 2.32 27.23
C GLY A 142 16.37 3.84 27.32
N ARG A 143 16.32 4.49 26.18
CA ARG A 143 16.19 5.96 26.07
C ARG A 143 15.47 6.34 24.80
N ILE A 144 15.04 7.60 24.71
CA ILE A 144 14.46 8.18 23.49
C ILE A 144 15.46 9.16 22.90
N GLU A 145 15.76 9.01 21.62
CA GLU A 145 16.61 9.90 20.84
C GLU A 145 15.78 10.48 19.68
N LYS A 146 15.69 11.82 19.60
CA LYS A 146 15.05 12.47 18.44
C LYS A 146 16.00 12.45 17.24
N VAL A 147 15.50 12.02 16.10
CA VAL A 147 16.27 11.90 14.85
C VAL A 147 15.48 12.54 13.71
N ASP A 148 16.04 13.54 13.06
CA ASP A 148 15.47 14.07 11.83
C ASP A 148 16.02 13.32 10.61
N VAL A 149 15.14 12.66 9.87
CA VAL A 149 15.47 11.90 8.65
C VAL A 149 14.98 12.61 7.38
N SER A 150 14.29 13.74 7.52
CA SER A 150 13.56 14.40 6.41
C SER A 150 14.48 14.73 5.23
N ALA A 151 15.61 15.36 5.48
CA ALA A 151 16.56 15.73 4.42
C ALA A 151 17.12 14.50 3.72
N ALA A 152 17.55 13.49 4.49
CA ALA A 152 18.12 12.25 3.96
C ALA A 152 17.08 11.43 3.18
N TYR A 153 15.82 11.40 3.66
CA TYR A 153 14.71 10.77 2.95
C TYR A 153 14.43 11.49 1.63
N GLY A 154 14.32 12.82 1.65
CA GLY A 154 14.12 13.59 0.43
C GLY A 154 15.22 13.34 -0.61
N GLU A 155 16.49 13.29 -0.18
CA GLU A 155 17.62 12.93 -1.05
C GLU A 155 17.51 11.51 -1.60
N HIS A 156 17.10 10.55 -0.77
CA HIS A 156 16.92 9.16 -1.18
C HIS A 156 15.87 9.03 -2.28
N VAL A 157 14.71 9.65 -2.11
CA VAL A 157 13.62 9.61 -3.08
C VAL A 157 14.00 10.35 -4.37
N ARG A 158 14.64 11.53 -4.27
CA ARG A 158 15.08 12.32 -5.43
C ARG A 158 16.03 11.58 -6.37
N LYS A 159 16.74 10.55 -5.92
CA LYS A 159 17.55 9.68 -6.81
C LYS A 159 16.73 8.98 -7.88
N PHE A 160 15.42 8.89 -7.69
CA PHE A 160 14.47 8.38 -8.69
C PHE A 160 14.12 9.41 -9.78
N ALA A 161 14.41 10.70 -9.56
CA ALA A 161 14.13 11.76 -10.51
C ALA A 161 15.14 11.74 -11.67
N HIS A 162 14.65 11.56 -12.90
CA HIS A 162 15.43 11.68 -14.13
C HIS A 162 14.58 12.33 -15.23
N LEU A 163 13.93 13.44 -14.86
CA LEU A 163 13.02 14.15 -15.74
C LEU A 163 13.77 14.77 -16.92
N ALA A 164 13.24 14.57 -18.13
CA ALA A 164 13.80 15.15 -19.37
C ALA A 164 13.37 16.60 -19.61
N ARG A 165 12.23 17.03 -19.00
CA ARG A 165 11.68 18.40 -19.08
C ARG A 165 10.89 18.72 -17.82
N PRO A 166 10.59 20.01 -17.55
CA PRO A 166 9.74 20.38 -16.42
C PRO A 166 8.36 19.74 -16.47
N VAL A 167 7.90 19.28 -15.31
CA VAL A 167 6.57 18.70 -15.07
C VAL A 167 5.93 19.45 -13.90
N HIS A 168 4.68 19.88 -14.07
CA HIS A 168 3.89 20.50 -13.01
C HIS A 168 2.71 19.59 -12.67
N VAL A 169 2.51 19.31 -11.39
CA VAL A 169 1.49 18.34 -10.91
C VAL A 169 0.60 18.96 -9.86
N ALA A 170 -0.60 18.42 -9.68
CA ALA A 170 -1.45 18.74 -8.54
C ALA A 170 -1.29 17.62 -7.49
N MET A 171 -1.08 17.98 -6.21
CA MET A 171 -0.92 17.03 -5.12
C MET A 171 -2.02 17.21 -4.08
N ASP A 172 -2.77 16.15 -3.82
CA ASP A 172 -3.77 16.12 -2.77
C ASP A 172 -3.24 15.32 -1.59
N PHE A 173 -2.96 16.02 -0.49
CA PHE A 173 -2.40 15.45 0.72
C PHE A 173 -3.47 15.01 1.74
N ALA A 174 -4.74 15.27 1.45
CA ALA A 174 -5.88 14.92 2.31
C ALA A 174 -5.69 15.28 3.79
N ASN A 175 -4.96 16.37 4.11
CA ASN A 175 -4.56 16.76 5.46
C ASN A 175 -3.72 15.73 6.21
N GLY A 176 -3.23 14.69 5.51
CA GLY A 176 -2.50 13.55 6.06
C GLY A 176 -0.98 13.62 5.88
N MET A 177 -0.34 12.47 5.99
CA MET A 177 1.12 12.37 5.96
C MET A 177 1.75 12.52 4.58
N GLY A 178 0.95 12.64 3.51
CA GLY A 178 1.44 13.11 2.21
C GLY A 178 2.22 14.43 2.28
N ILE A 179 1.91 15.27 3.26
CA ILE A 179 2.63 16.52 3.54
C ILE A 179 4.10 16.24 3.92
N ALA A 180 4.38 15.18 4.69
CA ALA A 180 5.75 14.76 5.01
C ALA A 180 6.51 14.32 3.75
N GLU A 181 5.83 13.73 2.78
CA GLU A 181 6.39 13.32 1.50
C GLU A 181 6.87 14.52 0.65
N SER A 182 6.31 15.73 0.87
CA SER A 182 6.68 16.94 0.12
C SER A 182 8.18 17.26 0.18
N VAL A 183 8.90 16.79 1.20
CA VAL A 183 10.37 16.96 1.29
C VAL A 183 11.11 16.33 0.11
N ALA A 184 10.52 15.31 -0.51
CA ALA A 184 11.08 14.67 -1.69
C ALA A 184 11.04 15.57 -2.92
N PHE A 185 10.11 16.53 -2.98
CA PHE A 185 9.86 17.39 -4.14
C PHE A 185 10.47 18.79 -3.97
N LYS A 186 10.89 19.17 -2.76
CA LYS A 186 11.50 20.47 -2.48
C LYS A 186 12.84 20.65 -3.21
N GLY A 187 13.03 21.85 -3.81
CA GLY A 187 14.27 22.20 -4.50
C GLY A 187 14.50 21.46 -5.81
N GLN A 188 13.41 20.98 -6.45
CA GLN A 188 13.45 20.35 -7.76
C GLN A 188 12.94 21.34 -8.81
N ASP A 189 13.85 21.84 -9.66
CA ASP A 189 13.49 22.80 -10.72
C ASP A 189 12.61 22.15 -11.81
N LEU A 190 12.72 20.83 -11.99
CA LEU A 190 12.01 20.09 -13.02
C LEU A 190 10.70 19.44 -12.56
N LEU A 191 10.42 19.39 -11.24
CA LEU A 191 9.13 18.93 -10.72
C LEU A 191 8.59 19.97 -9.74
N THR A 192 7.51 20.62 -10.15
CA THR A 192 6.79 21.61 -9.32
C THR A 192 5.37 21.14 -9.07
N HIS A 193 4.74 21.62 -8.02
CA HIS A 193 3.38 21.20 -7.66
C HIS A 193 2.56 22.32 -7.03
N ASP A 194 1.24 22.19 -7.14
CA ASP A 194 0.26 22.89 -6.33
C ASP A 194 -0.40 21.92 -5.37
N ASP A 195 -0.64 22.36 -4.15
CA ASP A 195 -1.12 21.52 -3.04
C ASP A 195 -2.61 21.73 -2.80
N LEU A 196 -3.34 20.63 -2.63
CA LEU A 196 -4.63 20.56 -1.96
C LEU A 196 -4.42 20.00 -0.55
N TYR A 197 -5.07 20.63 0.43
CA TYR A 197 -5.13 20.16 1.82
C TYR A 197 -3.74 19.91 2.43
N GLY A 198 -2.80 20.84 2.18
CA GLY A 198 -1.39 20.78 2.55
C GLY A 198 -1.08 21.15 4.00
N GLU A 199 -2.03 21.06 4.92
CA GLU A 199 -1.87 21.27 6.36
C GLU A 199 -2.28 20.02 7.13
N TYR A 200 -1.48 19.63 8.14
CA TYR A 200 -1.80 18.47 8.98
C TYR A 200 -3.09 18.70 9.77
N ASP A 201 -4.07 17.84 9.60
CA ASP A 201 -5.27 17.80 10.43
C ASP A 201 -5.77 16.36 10.60
N GLY A 202 -5.59 15.81 11.82
CA GLY A 202 -6.00 14.44 12.14
C GLY A 202 -7.52 14.21 12.16
N ASP A 203 -8.34 15.25 11.93
CA ASP A 203 -9.78 15.10 11.70
C ASP A 203 -10.14 14.84 10.23
N PHE A 204 -9.18 15.04 9.28
CA PHE A 204 -9.41 14.89 7.83
C PHE A 204 -10.66 15.64 7.33
N PRO A 205 -10.74 16.98 7.53
CA PRO A 205 -12.00 17.72 7.42
C PRO A 205 -12.54 17.88 6.01
N ASN A 206 -11.69 17.68 4.99
CA ASN A 206 -12.06 17.92 3.59
C ASN A 206 -12.65 16.66 2.95
N HIS A 207 -11.97 15.53 3.08
CA HIS A 207 -12.44 14.22 2.66
C HIS A 207 -11.63 13.11 3.37
N ASP A 208 -12.14 11.88 3.35
CA ASP A 208 -11.41 10.73 3.84
C ASP A 208 -10.08 10.57 3.07
N ALA A 209 -8.99 10.33 3.78
CA ALA A 209 -7.67 10.16 3.19
C ALA A 209 -7.53 8.74 2.57
N ASN A 210 -8.31 8.46 1.53
CA ASN A 210 -8.35 7.15 0.87
C ASN A 210 -8.51 7.26 -0.65
N PRO A 211 -7.44 7.27 -1.44
CA PRO A 211 -7.49 7.46 -2.89
C PRO A 211 -8.11 6.28 -3.66
N LEU A 212 -8.51 5.19 -2.98
CA LEU A 212 -9.27 4.09 -3.60
C LEU A 212 -10.75 4.43 -3.80
N HIS A 213 -11.26 5.39 -3.05
CA HIS A 213 -12.61 5.87 -3.19
C HIS A 213 -12.64 7.03 -4.19
N VAL A 214 -13.24 6.84 -5.35
CA VAL A 214 -13.28 7.87 -6.42
C VAL A 214 -13.88 9.19 -5.92
N GLU A 215 -14.76 9.11 -4.94
CA GLU A 215 -15.38 10.29 -4.30
C GLU A 215 -14.36 11.22 -3.64
N THR A 216 -13.26 10.69 -3.13
CA THR A 216 -12.22 11.48 -2.46
C THR A 216 -11.29 12.18 -3.45
N LEU A 217 -11.33 11.80 -4.73
CA LEU A 217 -10.54 12.42 -5.81
C LEU A 217 -11.25 13.58 -6.50
N LYS A 218 -12.50 13.91 -6.12
CA LYS A 218 -13.34 14.91 -6.82
C LYS A 218 -12.70 16.30 -6.85
N ASP A 219 -12.09 16.72 -5.75
CA ASP A 219 -11.50 18.05 -5.67
C ASP A 219 -10.21 18.14 -6.50
N LEU A 220 -9.40 17.10 -6.49
CA LEU A 220 -8.24 16.97 -7.36
C LEU A 220 -8.63 16.97 -8.85
N GLN A 221 -9.67 16.21 -9.21
CA GLN A 221 -10.22 16.19 -10.56
C GLN A 221 -10.77 17.57 -10.97
N ALA A 222 -11.49 18.25 -10.06
CA ALA A 222 -12.03 19.58 -10.30
C ALA A 222 -10.93 20.64 -10.49
N LEU A 223 -9.87 20.57 -9.68
CA LEU A 223 -8.71 21.46 -9.82
C LEU A 223 -8.04 21.32 -11.19
N ILE A 224 -7.83 20.07 -11.64
CA ILE A 224 -7.21 19.80 -12.95
C ILE A 224 -8.12 20.29 -14.07
N ARG A 225 -9.42 19.95 -14.04
CA ARG A 225 -10.39 20.35 -15.08
C ARG A 225 -10.60 21.86 -15.16
N ALA A 226 -10.47 22.58 -14.04
CA ALA A 226 -10.55 24.04 -14.01
C ALA A 226 -9.30 24.73 -14.60
N ASN A 227 -8.19 24.00 -14.77
CA ASN A 227 -6.91 24.56 -15.24
C ASN A 227 -6.32 23.71 -16.39
N PRO A 228 -7.00 23.63 -17.54
CA PRO A 228 -6.56 22.78 -18.64
C PRO A 228 -5.16 23.18 -19.14
N GLY A 229 -4.29 22.18 -19.30
CA GLY A 229 -2.91 22.35 -19.74
C GLY A 229 -1.92 22.84 -18.67
N LYS A 230 -2.36 23.08 -17.43
CA LYS A 230 -1.48 23.47 -16.33
C LYS A 230 -0.78 22.26 -15.72
N TYR A 231 -1.50 21.19 -15.45
CA TYR A 231 -0.98 20.01 -14.77
C TYR A 231 -0.73 18.87 -15.75
N ALA A 232 0.39 18.21 -15.60
CA ALA A 232 0.68 16.97 -16.33
C ALA A 232 -0.12 15.77 -15.81
N PHE A 233 -0.39 15.77 -14.50
CA PHE A 233 -1.24 14.81 -13.80
C PHE A 233 -1.51 15.29 -12.37
N GLY A 234 -2.41 14.58 -11.67
CA GLY A 234 -2.62 14.75 -10.23
C GLY A 234 -2.28 13.47 -9.47
N VAL A 235 -1.89 13.63 -8.21
CA VAL A 235 -1.68 12.53 -7.25
C VAL A 235 -2.38 12.82 -5.94
N ALA A 236 -3.06 11.81 -5.40
CA ALA A 236 -3.68 11.84 -4.07
C ALA A 236 -3.06 10.76 -3.18
N TYR A 237 -2.77 11.12 -1.93
CA TYR A 237 -2.16 10.25 -0.93
C TYR A 237 -3.20 9.75 0.07
N ASP A 238 -2.96 8.59 0.69
CA ASP A 238 -3.74 8.17 1.85
C ASP A 238 -3.17 8.75 3.16
N GLY A 239 -3.83 8.44 4.27
CA GLY A 239 -3.57 9.10 5.56
C GLY A 239 -2.15 8.96 6.07
N ASP A 240 -1.45 7.85 5.81
CA ASP A 240 -0.03 7.63 6.16
C ASP A 240 0.91 7.60 4.95
N ALA A 241 0.37 7.95 3.77
CA ALA A 241 1.07 8.15 2.51
C ALA A 241 1.83 6.93 1.96
N ASP A 242 1.40 5.70 2.29
CA ASP A 242 1.95 4.52 1.65
C ASP A 242 1.21 4.13 0.36
N ARG A 243 0.09 4.84 0.04
CA ARG A 243 -0.68 4.70 -1.20
C ARG A 243 -0.69 6.00 -2.00
N ALA A 244 -0.70 5.84 -3.32
CA ALA A 244 -0.93 6.95 -4.25
C ALA A 244 -1.98 6.57 -5.30
N GLY A 245 -2.98 7.43 -5.49
CA GLY A 245 -3.94 7.40 -6.59
C GLY A 245 -3.62 8.49 -7.59
N PHE A 246 -3.75 8.22 -8.89
CA PHE A 246 -3.38 9.15 -9.94
C PHE A 246 -4.57 9.55 -10.81
N VAL A 247 -4.51 10.79 -11.29
CA VAL A 247 -5.50 11.40 -12.17
C VAL A 247 -4.74 12.01 -13.35
N ASP A 248 -5.18 11.78 -14.58
CA ASP A 248 -4.52 12.33 -15.77
C ASP A 248 -4.77 13.86 -15.95
N GLU A 249 -4.18 14.43 -16.98
CA GLU A 249 -4.29 15.88 -17.29
C GLU A 249 -5.70 16.33 -17.70
N LYS A 250 -6.63 15.36 -17.91
CA LYS A 250 -8.06 15.63 -18.19
C LYS A 250 -8.92 15.52 -16.93
N GLY A 251 -8.33 15.09 -15.82
CA GLY A 251 -9.04 14.84 -14.58
C GLY A 251 -9.73 13.46 -14.54
N ASP A 252 -9.27 12.51 -15.35
CA ASP A 252 -9.78 11.14 -15.32
C ASP A 252 -8.88 10.27 -14.44
N VAL A 253 -9.51 9.43 -13.58
CA VAL A 253 -8.78 8.56 -12.66
C VAL A 253 -8.06 7.46 -13.44
N ILE A 254 -6.79 7.26 -13.11
CA ILE A 254 -5.98 6.19 -13.69
C ILE A 254 -6.10 4.94 -12.79
N PRO A 255 -6.55 3.80 -13.30
CA PRO A 255 -6.52 2.55 -12.55
C PRO A 255 -5.12 2.22 -12.04
N MET A 256 -5.03 1.71 -10.80
CA MET A 256 -3.74 1.46 -10.12
C MET A 256 -2.88 0.40 -10.84
N ASP A 257 -3.50 -0.56 -11.50
CA ASP A 257 -2.83 -1.58 -12.30
C ASP A 257 -2.26 -1.01 -13.62
N PHE A 258 -2.88 0.03 -14.20
CA PHE A 258 -2.31 0.75 -15.35
C PHE A 258 -1.07 1.55 -14.91
N THR A 259 -1.13 2.19 -13.75
CA THR A 259 0.04 2.84 -13.15
C THR A 259 1.15 1.82 -12.90
N THR A 260 0.82 0.64 -12.37
CA THR A 260 1.77 -0.48 -12.18
C THR A 260 2.43 -0.87 -13.51
N ALA A 261 1.65 -1.02 -14.59
CA ALA A 261 2.16 -1.36 -15.91
C ALA A 261 3.14 -0.29 -16.45
N LEU A 262 2.77 1.00 -16.36
CA LEU A 262 3.61 2.10 -16.83
C LEU A 262 4.91 2.21 -16.05
N ILE A 263 4.86 2.12 -14.72
CA ILE A 263 6.07 2.18 -13.86
C ILE A 263 6.99 0.99 -14.16
N ALA A 264 6.43 -0.22 -14.24
CA ALA A 264 7.21 -1.41 -14.56
C ALA A 264 7.89 -1.28 -15.93
N GLN A 265 7.15 -0.80 -16.95
CA GLN A 265 7.70 -0.55 -18.30
C GLN A 265 8.88 0.42 -18.25
N ASP A 266 8.79 1.49 -17.48
CA ASP A 266 9.87 2.48 -17.38
C ASP A 266 11.10 1.90 -16.66
N LEU A 267 10.92 1.26 -15.53
CA LEU A 267 12.00 0.65 -14.75
C LEU A 267 12.74 -0.45 -15.54
N LEU A 268 12.04 -1.20 -16.37
CA LEU A 268 12.61 -2.28 -17.18
C LEU A 268 13.51 -1.79 -18.30
N LYS A 269 13.40 -0.53 -18.73
CA LYS A 269 14.35 0.06 -19.69
C LYS A 269 15.80 0.01 -19.19
N SER A 270 15.99 0.21 -17.89
CA SER A 270 17.30 0.17 -17.24
C SER A 270 17.60 -1.17 -16.54
N ASN A 271 16.61 -2.06 -16.44
CA ASN A 271 16.71 -3.33 -15.72
C ASN A 271 16.12 -4.50 -16.54
N PRO A 272 16.66 -4.78 -17.75
CA PRO A 272 16.10 -5.85 -18.58
C PRO A 272 16.21 -7.21 -17.87
N GLY A 273 15.18 -8.03 -17.99
CA GLY A 273 15.08 -9.33 -17.34
C GLY A 273 14.70 -9.32 -15.86
N ALA A 274 14.53 -8.15 -15.28
CA ALA A 274 14.16 -8.05 -13.86
C ALA A 274 12.74 -8.57 -13.58
N VAL A 275 12.52 -9.00 -12.33
CA VAL A 275 11.21 -9.41 -11.85
C VAL A 275 10.41 -8.19 -11.42
N CYS A 276 9.16 -8.11 -11.92
CA CYS A 276 8.16 -7.17 -11.45
C CYS A 276 6.91 -7.95 -11.03
N PHE A 277 6.42 -7.66 -9.82
CA PHE A 277 5.18 -8.24 -9.32
C PHE A 277 3.97 -7.36 -9.65
N TYR A 278 2.86 -8.00 -9.88
CA TYR A 278 1.53 -7.38 -9.92
C TYR A 278 0.56 -8.20 -9.06
N ASP A 279 -0.45 -7.55 -8.50
CA ASP A 279 -1.42 -8.26 -7.67
C ASP A 279 -2.40 -9.05 -8.56
N LEU A 280 -2.88 -10.17 -8.05
CA LEU A 280 -3.72 -11.11 -8.78
C LEU A 280 -5.04 -10.50 -9.30
N ARG A 281 -5.45 -9.31 -8.84
CA ARG A 281 -6.66 -8.60 -9.30
C ARG A 281 -6.38 -7.67 -10.48
N SER A 282 -5.10 -7.45 -10.80
CA SER A 282 -4.70 -6.54 -11.86
C SER A 282 -5.10 -7.05 -13.24
N THR A 283 -5.25 -6.12 -14.17
CA THR A 283 -5.48 -6.43 -15.58
C THR A 283 -4.39 -7.33 -16.17
N LYS A 284 -4.74 -8.19 -17.10
CA LYS A 284 -3.77 -8.93 -17.93
C LYS A 284 -2.79 -8.00 -18.67
N MET A 285 -3.20 -6.75 -18.92
CA MET A 285 -2.30 -5.75 -19.49
C MET A 285 -1.07 -5.46 -18.64
N ALA A 286 -1.16 -5.57 -17.31
CA ALA A 286 0.01 -5.41 -16.46
C ALA A 286 1.04 -6.53 -16.71
N GLU A 287 0.58 -7.79 -16.77
CA GLU A 287 1.41 -8.95 -17.10
C GLU A 287 2.04 -8.83 -18.50
N GLU A 288 1.19 -8.54 -19.51
CA GLU A 288 1.61 -8.41 -20.90
C GLU A 288 2.63 -7.26 -21.07
N THR A 289 2.41 -6.12 -20.42
CA THR A 289 3.30 -4.96 -20.50
C THR A 289 4.67 -5.25 -19.88
N ILE A 290 4.70 -5.89 -18.72
CA ILE A 290 5.97 -6.30 -18.06
C ILE A 290 6.74 -7.25 -18.99
N ALA A 291 6.06 -8.27 -19.54
CA ALA A 291 6.68 -9.24 -20.45
C ALA A 291 7.17 -8.58 -21.75
N ALA A 292 6.35 -7.74 -22.37
CA ALA A 292 6.72 -7.02 -23.61
C ALA A 292 7.86 -6.04 -23.41
N SER A 293 8.06 -5.54 -22.18
CA SER A 293 9.16 -4.67 -21.79
C SER A 293 10.45 -5.43 -21.45
N GLY A 294 10.46 -6.75 -21.66
CA GLY A 294 11.63 -7.62 -21.40
C GLY A 294 11.82 -7.97 -19.92
N GLY A 295 10.79 -7.76 -19.08
CA GLY A 295 10.79 -8.18 -17.67
C GLY A 295 10.20 -9.57 -17.46
N ARG A 296 10.25 -10.04 -16.23
CA ARG A 296 9.61 -11.27 -15.78
C ARG A 296 8.40 -10.92 -14.89
N PRO A 297 7.17 -10.99 -15.42
CA PRO A 297 5.97 -10.75 -14.62
C PRO A 297 5.75 -11.88 -13.62
N MET A 298 5.43 -11.52 -12.38
CA MET A 298 5.03 -12.48 -11.34
C MET A 298 3.76 -11.99 -10.65
N MET A 299 2.78 -12.87 -10.55
CA MET A 299 1.52 -12.59 -9.85
C MET A 299 1.71 -12.78 -8.35
N SER A 300 1.23 -11.83 -7.54
CA SER A 300 1.18 -11.94 -6.08
C SER A 300 -0.24 -12.09 -5.57
N ARG A 301 -0.38 -12.76 -4.43
CA ARG A 301 -1.60 -12.66 -3.64
C ARG A 301 -1.77 -11.25 -3.06
N VAL A 302 -3.01 -10.90 -2.68
CA VAL A 302 -3.32 -9.60 -2.07
C VAL A 302 -2.67 -9.46 -0.69
N GLY A 303 -2.05 -8.32 -0.44
CA GLY A 303 -1.56 -7.91 0.87
C GLY A 303 -0.08 -7.55 0.90
N HIS A 304 0.18 -6.36 1.39
CA HIS A 304 1.49 -5.71 1.38
C HIS A 304 2.62 -6.54 2.03
N SER A 305 2.34 -7.30 3.07
CA SER A 305 3.35 -8.12 3.74
C SER A 305 3.81 -9.30 2.86
N PHE A 306 2.87 -9.93 2.14
CA PHE A 306 3.19 -11.04 1.23
C PHE A 306 3.95 -10.57 0.01
N ILE A 307 3.56 -9.43 -0.55
CA ILE A 307 4.26 -8.83 -1.70
C ILE A 307 5.70 -8.51 -1.33
N LYS A 308 5.94 -7.85 -0.19
CA LYS A 308 7.30 -7.55 0.29
C LYS A 308 8.15 -8.81 0.52
N GLU A 309 7.55 -9.87 1.04
CA GLU A 309 8.23 -11.15 1.21
C GLU A 309 8.60 -11.79 -0.14
N GLN A 310 7.64 -11.88 -1.07
CA GLN A 310 7.87 -12.45 -2.41
C GLN A 310 8.89 -11.65 -3.21
N MET A 311 8.86 -10.32 -3.11
CA MET A 311 9.85 -9.46 -3.76
C MET A 311 11.27 -9.76 -3.27
N ARG A 312 11.47 -9.95 -1.94
CA ARG A 312 12.79 -10.31 -1.38
C ARG A 312 13.25 -11.70 -1.83
N GLN A 313 12.34 -12.68 -1.84
CA GLN A 313 12.64 -14.05 -2.26
C GLN A 313 13.03 -14.16 -3.73
N ASN A 314 12.48 -13.29 -4.59
CA ASN A 314 12.67 -13.34 -6.04
C ASN A 314 13.57 -12.20 -6.57
N ASP A 315 14.19 -11.44 -5.68
CA ASP A 315 15.00 -10.28 -6.02
C ASP A 315 14.30 -9.27 -6.95
N ALA A 316 12.98 -9.11 -6.77
CA ALA A 316 12.16 -8.26 -7.61
C ALA A 316 12.48 -6.77 -7.40
N ILE A 317 12.52 -6.01 -8.48
CA ILE A 317 12.85 -4.57 -8.42
C ILE A 317 11.63 -3.71 -8.08
N PHE A 318 10.43 -4.17 -8.42
CA PHE A 318 9.20 -3.42 -8.32
C PHE A 318 8.00 -4.34 -8.09
N ALA A 319 6.99 -3.82 -7.43
CA ALA A 319 5.65 -4.40 -7.39
C ALA A 319 4.60 -3.30 -7.34
N GLY A 320 3.43 -3.56 -7.92
CA GLY A 320 2.26 -2.69 -7.78
C GLY A 320 1.03 -3.48 -7.36
N GLU A 321 0.18 -2.84 -6.57
CA GLU A 321 -1.04 -3.41 -6.02
C GLU A 321 -2.26 -2.57 -6.41
N LEU A 322 -3.39 -3.20 -6.65
CA LEU A 322 -4.65 -2.51 -6.97
C LEU A 322 -5.15 -1.60 -5.83
N SER A 323 -4.55 -1.75 -4.66
CA SER A 323 -4.78 -0.88 -3.51
C SER A 323 -3.98 0.44 -3.51
N GLY A 324 -3.21 0.72 -4.57
CA GLY A 324 -2.41 1.94 -4.71
C GLY A 324 -1.07 1.91 -3.99
N HIS A 325 -0.63 0.73 -3.50
CA HIS A 325 0.73 0.55 -3.01
C HIS A 325 1.68 0.24 -4.16
N TYR A 326 2.81 0.92 -4.19
CA TYR A 326 3.90 0.71 -5.14
C TYR A 326 5.19 0.47 -4.37
N TYR A 327 5.78 -0.71 -4.55
CA TYR A 327 6.93 -1.21 -3.80
C TYR A 327 8.19 -1.14 -4.64
N PHE A 328 9.25 -0.63 -4.05
CA PHE A 328 10.53 -0.48 -4.74
C PHE A 328 11.65 -1.19 -3.97
N LYS A 329 12.42 -2.05 -4.65
CA LYS A 329 13.63 -2.66 -4.07
C LYS A 329 14.58 -1.57 -3.54
N ALA A 330 14.68 -0.46 -4.26
CA ALA A 330 15.49 0.69 -3.89
C ALA A 330 15.04 1.37 -2.58
N ASN A 331 13.77 1.21 -2.16
CA ASN A 331 13.25 1.66 -0.87
C ASN A 331 13.18 0.51 0.15
N PHE A 332 14.24 -0.28 0.29
CA PHE A 332 14.30 -1.42 1.21
C PHE A 332 13.19 -2.46 0.97
N THR A 333 12.76 -2.61 -0.27
CA THR A 333 11.65 -3.49 -0.69
C THR A 333 10.35 -3.13 0.05
N ALA A 334 10.06 -1.84 0.11
CA ALA A 334 8.89 -1.28 0.77
C ALA A 334 8.18 -0.26 -0.13
N GLU A 335 7.00 0.16 0.31
CA GLU A 335 6.15 1.13 -0.39
C GLU A 335 6.82 2.51 -0.45
N SER A 336 6.60 3.22 -1.56
CA SER A 336 6.90 4.65 -1.70
C SER A 336 6.00 5.32 -2.73
N SER A 337 5.04 6.06 -2.25
CA SER A 337 4.15 6.89 -3.08
C SER A 337 4.90 7.99 -3.81
N SER A 338 5.93 8.59 -3.18
CA SER A 338 6.76 9.62 -3.81
C SER A 338 7.65 9.06 -4.94
N MET A 339 8.19 7.84 -4.80
CA MET A 339 8.91 7.20 -5.91
C MET A 339 7.96 6.87 -7.07
N ALA A 340 6.73 6.45 -6.78
CA ALA A 340 5.72 6.24 -7.83
C ALA A 340 5.35 7.55 -8.54
N THR A 341 5.25 8.66 -7.80
CA THR A 341 5.03 9.99 -8.36
C THR A 341 6.18 10.41 -9.28
N TYR A 342 7.44 10.21 -8.86
CA TYR A 342 8.60 10.46 -9.73
C TYR A 342 8.63 9.55 -10.95
N ALA A 343 8.28 8.27 -10.81
CA ALA A 343 8.24 7.36 -11.95
C ALA A 343 7.27 7.85 -13.03
N LEU A 344 6.06 8.28 -12.65
CA LEU A 344 5.12 8.88 -13.60
C LEU A 344 5.63 10.21 -14.17
N ALA A 345 6.23 11.07 -13.34
CA ALA A 345 6.81 12.32 -13.81
C ALA A 345 7.94 12.08 -14.83
N ASN A 346 8.80 11.10 -14.59
CA ASN A 346 9.84 10.69 -15.54
C ASN A 346 9.24 10.24 -16.88
N ILE A 347 8.22 9.36 -16.84
CA ILE A 347 7.52 8.84 -18.02
C ILE A 347 6.92 9.98 -18.84
N VAL A 348 6.17 10.87 -18.19
CA VAL A 348 5.52 12.01 -18.85
C VAL A 348 6.56 13.01 -19.39
N SER A 349 7.63 13.28 -18.62
CA SER A 349 8.68 14.20 -19.06
C SER A 349 9.47 13.71 -20.27
N ALA A 350 9.59 12.40 -20.44
CA ALA A 350 10.31 11.75 -21.55
C ALA A 350 9.43 11.52 -22.79
N SER A 351 8.14 11.89 -22.75
CA SER A 351 7.18 11.64 -23.83
C SER A 351 6.58 12.96 -24.33
N ASP A 352 6.35 13.07 -25.63
CA ASP A 352 5.55 14.15 -26.23
C ASP A 352 4.04 13.95 -26.05
N LYS A 353 3.62 12.77 -25.59
CA LYS A 353 2.22 12.44 -25.33
C LYS A 353 1.85 12.75 -23.88
N PRO A 354 0.63 13.28 -23.64
CA PRO A 354 0.10 13.44 -22.29
C PRO A 354 -0.19 12.07 -21.66
N LEU A 355 -0.38 12.06 -20.34
CA LEU A 355 -0.55 10.81 -19.58
C LEU A 355 -1.79 10.02 -20.03
N SER A 356 -2.89 10.69 -20.37
CA SER A 356 -4.10 10.04 -20.88
C SER A 356 -3.84 9.21 -22.16
N GLU A 357 -2.97 9.70 -23.06
CA GLU A 357 -2.59 8.97 -24.27
C GLU A 357 -1.60 7.82 -24.00
N LEU A 358 -0.78 7.93 -22.96
CA LEU A 358 0.11 6.85 -22.52
C LEU A 358 -0.66 5.71 -21.85
N VAL A 359 -1.77 6.02 -21.19
CA VAL A 359 -2.68 5.05 -20.55
C VAL A 359 -3.60 4.35 -21.56
N GLU A 360 -3.95 5.01 -22.67
CA GLU A 360 -4.95 4.50 -23.63
C GLU A 360 -4.66 3.08 -24.15
N PRO A 361 -3.41 2.70 -24.50
CA PRO A 361 -3.10 1.34 -24.94
C PRO A 361 -3.35 0.25 -23.88
N LEU A 362 -3.41 0.62 -22.59
CA LEU A 362 -3.67 -0.30 -21.48
C LEU A 362 -5.15 -0.62 -21.31
N LYS A 363 -6.06 0.18 -21.91
CA LYS A 363 -7.52 -0.02 -21.87
C LYS A 363 -7.98 -1.08 -22.88
N LYS A 364 -7.22 -2.15 -23.06
CA LYS A 364 -7.46 -3.18 -24.08
C LYS A 364 -8.55 -4.16 -23.68
N TYR A 365 -8.72 -4.44 -22.41
CA TYR A 365 -9.59 -5.47 -21.88
C TYR A 365 -10.70 -4.89 -20.98
N SER A 366 -11.73 -5.69 -20.74
CA SER A 366 -12.89 -5.27 -19.95
C SER A 366 -12.89 -5.93 -18.58
N GLN A 367 -12.77 -5.13 -17.52
CA GLN A 367 -12.77 -5.59 -16.13
C GLN A 367 -14.16 -5.45 -15.49
N SER A 368 -14.55 -6.39 -14.61
CA SER A 368 -15.78 -6.30 -13.80
C SER A 368 -15.65 -5.37 -12.61
N GLY A 369 -14.42 -4.97 -12.27
CA GLY A 369 -14.12 -4.47 -10.94
C GLY A 369 -14.26 -5.54 -9.85
N GLU A 370 -14.05 -5.19 -8.58
CA GLU A 370 -14.25 -6.11 -7.44
C GLU A 370 -15.73 -6.12 -7.04
N ILE A 371 -16.40 -7.26 -7.18
CA ILE A 371 -17.81 -7.44 -6.81
C ILE A 371 -17.90 -8.20 -5.49
N ASN A 372 -18.43 -7.54 -4.47
CA ASN A 372 -18.63 -8.09 -3.14
C ASN A 372 -20.03 -8.69 -3.00
N THR A 373 -20.12 -9.95 -2.62
CA THR A 373 -21.42 -10.65 -2.44
C THR A 373 -21.49 -11.29 -1.06
N LYS A 374 -22.51 -10.90 -0.27
CA LYS A 374 -22.85 -11.63 0.96
C LYS A 374 -23.54 -12.93 0.57
N THR A 375 -23.11 -14.04 1.15
CA THR A 375 -23.58 -15.37 0.79
C THR A 375 -24.24 -16.08 1.98
N VAL A 376 -25.26 -16.88 1.69
CA VAL A 376 -25.89 -17.79 2.69
C VAL A 376 -25.02 -19.05 2.79
N THR A 377 -24.58 -19.58 1.66
CA THR A 377 -23.65 -20.72 1.58
C THR A 377 -22.28 -20.30 2.11
N PRO A 378 -21.61 -21.14 2.94
CA PRO A 378 -20.28 -20.85 3.42
C PRO A 378 -19.30 -20.55 2.27
N PRO A 379 -18.52 -19.46 2.34
CA PRO A 379 -17.58 -19.08 1.27
C PRO A 379 -16.66 -20.21 0.81
N ALA A 380 -16.16 -21.03 1.72
CA ALA A 380 -15.29 -22.17 1.39
C ALA A 380 -15.96 -23.20 0.47
N GLU A 381 -17.26 -23.45 0.65
CA GLU A 381 -18.03 -24.39 -0.17
C GLU A 381 -18.22 -23.81 -1.60
N ILE A 382 -18.43 -22.50 -1.71
CA ILE A 382 -18.54 -21.80 -3.00
C ILE A 382 -17.22 -21.92 -3.77
N LEU A 383 -16.09 -21.68 -3.10
CA LEU A 383 -14.77 -21.81 -3.72
C LEU A 383 -14.51 -23.26 -4.17
N ALA A 384 -14.84 -24.24 -3.34
CA ALA A 384 -14.70 -25.65 -3.70
C ALA A 384 -15.58 -26.04 -4.91
N LYS A 385 -16.81 -25.52 -4.97
CA LYS A 385 -17.73 -25.73 -6.09
C LYS A 385 -17.17 -25.13 -7.39
N ILE A 386 -16.66 -23.88 -7.34
CA ILE A 386 -16.04 -23.23 -8.52
C ILE A 386 -14.83 -24.04 -8.97
N LYS A 387 -13.94 -24.42 -8.06
CA LYS A 387 -12.77 -25.24 -8.38
C LYS A 387 -13.16 -26.53 -9.11
N ALA A 388 -14.16 -27.25 -8.60
CA ALA A 388 -14.64 -28.49 -9.23
C ALA A 388 -15.28 -28.27 -10.61
N LEU A 389 -16.06 -27.21 -10.79
CA LEU A 389 -16.75 -26.92 -12.05
C LEU A 389 -15.80 -26.57 -13.20
N TYR A 390 -14.63 -25.99 -12.88
CA TYR A 390 -13.68 -25.50 -13.89
C TYR A 390 -12.41 -26.33 -14.01
N ALA A 391 -12.22 -27.39 -13.17
CA ALA A 391 -11.00 -28.19 -13.13
C ALA A 391 -10.58 -28.77 -14.49
N ASP A 392 -11.54 -29.21 -15.30
CA ASP A 392 -11.30 -29.80 -16.63
C ASP A 392 -11.49 -28.81 -17.79
N LYS A 393 -11.84 -27.54 -17.50
CA LYS A 393 -12.19 -26.52 -18.50
C LYS A 393 -11.17 -25.42 -18.65
N ALA A 394 -10.41 -25.15 -17.58
CA ALA A 394 -9.48 -24.03 -17.52
C ALA A 394 -8.31 -24.36 -16.59
N ARG A 395 -7.27 -23.54 -16.63
CA ARG A 395 -6.22 -23.57 -15.62
C ARG A 395 -6.77 -23.04 -14.30
N VAL A 396 -6.89 -23.90 -13.29
CA VAL A 396 -7.34 -23.51 -11.95
C VAL A 396 -6.15 -23.50 -10.98
N PHE A 397 -6.00 -22.43 -10.21
CA PHE A 397 -4.95 -22.31 -9.19
C PHE A 397 -5.43 -21.55 -7.95
N GLU A 398 -4.74 -21.73 -6.82
CA GLU A 398 -5.13 -21.23 -5.49
C GLU A 398 -4.00 -20.38 -4.90
N LEU A 399 -3.77 -19.17 -5.44
CA LEU A 399 -2.79 -18.23 -4.89
C LEU A 399 -3.42 -17.41 -3.74
N ASP A 400 -4.66 -16.92 -3.95
CA ASP A 400 -5.52 -16.24 -2.97
C ASP A 400 -6.97 -16.50 -3.38
N GLY A 401 -7.66 -17.42 -2.71
CA GLY A 401 -8.92 -17.97 -3.19
C GLY A 401 -8.72 -18.91 -4.39
N VAL A 402 -9.69 -18.95 -5.29
CA VAL A 402 -9.69 -19.78 -6.50
C VAL A 402 -9.63 -18.88 -7.73
N SER A 403 -8.60 -19.05 -8.53
CA SER A 403 -8.46 -18.39 -9.84
C SER A 403 -8.76 -19.38 -10.95
N VAL A 404 -9.52 -18.94 -11.95
CA VAL A 404 -9.87 -19.66 -13.17
C VAL A 404 -9.30 -18.88 -14.35
N ASP A 405 -8.28 -19.42 -15.00
CA ASP A 405 -7.64 -18.80 -16.17
C ASP A 405 -8.00 -19.57 -17.42
N ALA A 406 -8.98 -19.06 -18.17
CA ALA A 406 -9.42 -19.50 -19.48
C ALA A 406 -9.05 -18.47 -20.57
N TRP A 407 -7.99 -17.69 -20.35
CA TRP A 407 -7.62 -16.57 -21.20
C TRP A 407 -7.37 -16.97 -22.66
N GLU A 408 -6.65 -18.07 -22.87
CA GLU A 408 -6.33 -18.54 -24.22
C GLU A 408 -7.48 -19.27 -24.90
N SER A 409 -8.31 -19.99 -24.12
CA SER A 409 -9.39 -20.83 -24.66
C SER A 409 -10.70 -20.07 -24.84
N GLU A 410 -11.11 -19.27 -23.86
CA GLU A 410 -12.42 -18.60 -23.84
C GLU A 410 -12.31 -17.07 -23.69
N GLY A 411 -11.11 -16.52 -23.53
CA GLY A 411 -10.84 -15.09 -23.49
C GLY A 411 -11.21 -14.40 -22.17
N TYR A 412 -11.20 -15.13 -21.05
CA TYR A 412 -11.42 -14.53 -19.72
C TYR A 412 -10.53 -15.15 -18.66
N TRP A 413 -10.34 -14.42 -17.56
CA TRP A 413 -9.87 -14.97 -16.29
C TRP A 413 -10.73 -14.44 -15.14
N ALA A 414 -10.81 -15.19 -14.05
CA ALA A 414 -11.57 -14.81 -12.87
C ALA A 414 -10.82 -15.21 -11.61
N ASN A 415 -10.95 -14.41 -10.54
CA ASN A 415 -10.55 -14.79 -9.19
C ASN A 415 -11.74 -14.64 -8.25
N VAL A 416 -11.98 -15.67 -7.46
CA VAL A 416 -13.01 -15.71 -6.42
C VAL A 416 -12.33 -15.99 -5.09
N ARG A 417 -12.47 -15.07 -4.12
CA ARG A 417 -11.81 -15.15 -2.81
C ARG A 417 -12.74 -14.81 -1.66
N MET A 418 -12.42 -15.30 -0.50
CA MET A 418 -13.12 -14.91 0.73
C MET A 418 -12.60 -13.55 1.21
N SER A 419 -13.47 -12.76 1.83
CA SER A 419 -13.03 -11.61 2.62
C SER A 419 -12.38 -12.09 3.92
N ASN A 420 -11.28 -11.44 4.31
CA ASN A 420 -10.61 -11.72 5.59
C ASN A 420 -11.32 -11.08 6.79
N THR A 421 -12.26 -10.17 6.55
CA THR A 421 -12.88 -9.34 7.59
C THR A 421 -14.39 -9.51 7.70
N GLU A 422 -15.06 -9.97 6.64
CA GLU A 422 -16.50 -10.07 6.55
C GLU A 422 -16.92 -11.41 5.93
N PRO A 423 -18.12 -11.94 6.24
CA PRO A 423 -18.64 -13.15 5.63
C PRO A 423 -19.17 -12.88 4.22
N LEU A 424 -18.25 -12.58 3.29
CA LEU A 424 -18.58 -12.33 1.89
C LEU A 424 -17.54 -12.92 0.95
N VAL A 425 -17.97 -13.16 -0.28
CA VAL A 425 -17.15 -13.59 -1.42
C VAL A 425 -16.91 -12.42 -2.35
N ARG A 426 -15.69 -12.28 -2.83
CA ARG A 426 -15.24 -11.26 -3.77
C ARG A 426 -14.93 -11.90 -5.11
N LEU A 427 -15.52 -11.36 -6.16
CA LEU A 427 -15.24 -11.73 -7.54
C LEU A 427 -14.48 -10.59 -8.23
N ASN A 428 -13.36 -10.90 -8.86
CA ASN A 428 -12.69 -10.07 -9.86
C ASN A 428 -12.64 -10.88 -11.16
N LEU A 429 -13.06 -10.27 -12.28
CA LEU A 429 -13.10 -10.91 -13.56
C LEU A 429 -12.72 -9.94 -14.68
N GLU A 430 -11.96 -10.42 -15.65
CA GLU A 430 -11.62 -9.68 -16.86
C GLU A 430 -11.88 -10.55 -18.09
N GLY A 431 -12.36 -9.93 -19.15
CA GLY A 431 -12.59 -10.54 -20.45
C GLY A 431 -11.91 -9.79 -21.58
N LYS A 432 -11.51 -10.49 -22.64
CA LYS A 432 -10.93 -9.90 -23.86
C LYS A 432 -11.89 -8.89 -24.50
N THR A 433 -13.21 -9.08 -24.32
CA THR A 433 -14.24 -8.11 -24.73
C THR A 433 -15.24 -7.89 -23.60
N LYS A 434 -16.04 -6.83 -23.73
CA LYS A 434 -17.09 -6.51 -22.75
C LYS A 434 -18.16 -7.60 -22.67
N GLU A 435 -18.53 -8.18 -23.82
CA GLU A 435 -19.54 -9.23 -23.90
C GLU A 435 -19.08 -10.51 -23.19
N ILE A 436 -17.80 -10.90 -23.36
CA ILE A 436 -17.21 -12.04 -22.63
C ILE A 436 -17.20 -11.75 -21.13
N MET A 437 -16.73 -10.57 -20.75
CA MET A 437 -16.66 -10.17 -19.34
C MET A 437 -18.05 -10.22 -18.71
N GLU A 438 -19.07 -9.61 -19.33
CA GLU A 438 -20.44 -9.57 -18.78
C GLU A 438 -21.07 -10.97 -18.68
N ALA A 439 -20.94 -11.80 -19.71
CA ALA A 439 -21.48 -13.15 -19.72
C ALA A 439 -20.84 -14.03 -18.62
N LYS A 440 -19.50 -13.96 -18.51
CA LYS A 440 -18.77 -14.75 -17.50
C LYS A 440 -18.97 -14.22 -16.09
N ARG A 441 -19.01 -12.90 -15.91
CA ARG A 441 -19.37 -12.29 -14.63
C ARG A 441 -20.71 -12.81 -14.12
N ASP A 442 -21.72 -12.84 -14.96
CA ASP A 442 -23.06 -13.27 -14.59
C ASP A 442 -23.12 -14.77 -14.31
N GLU A 443 -22.35 -15.60 -15.05
CA GLU A 443 -22.15 -17.02 -14.77
C GLU A 443 -21.54 -17.27 -13.38
N PHE A 444 -20.43 -16.58 -13.06
CA PHE A 444 -19.79 -16.70 -11.73
C PHE A 444 -20.70 -16.18 -10.60
N LEU A 445 -21.39 -15.06 -10.81
CA LEU A 445 -22.34 -14.52 -9.83
C LEU A 445 -23.51 -15.47 -9.56
N ALA A 446 -24.00 -16.16 -10.57
CA ALA A 446 -25.06 -17.19 -10.39
C ALA A 446 -24.55 -18.35 -9.50
N ILE A 447 -23.29 -18.77 -9.65
CA ILE A 447 -22.69 -19.82 -8.79
C ILE A 447 -22.49 -19.31 -7.37
N ILE A 448 -22.05 -18.06 -7.20
CA ILE A 448 -21.76 -17.46 -5.88
C ILE A 448 -23.04 -17.22 -5.08
N ARG A 449 -24.15 -16.90 -5.77
CA ARG A 449 -25.45 -16.56 -5.13
C ARG A 449 -26.37 -17.77 -4.93
N ALA A 450 -26.06 -18.92 -5.53
CA ALA A 450 -26.80 -20.18 -5.35
C ALA A 450 -26.48 -20.83 -4.00
#